data_5bf73a1d6b31edcb02f336c8eeb29646
#
_entry.id   5bf73a1d6b31edcb02f336c8eeb29646
#
_cell.length_a   1.000
_cell.length_b   1.000
_cell.length_c   1.000
_cell.angle_alpha   90.00
_cell.angle_beta   90.00
_cell.angle_gamma   90.00
#
_symmetry.space_group_name_H-M   'P 1'
#
loop_
_entity.id
_entity.type
_entity.pdbx_description
1 polymer ?
#
loop_
_entity_poly.entity_id
_entity_poly.type
_entity_poly.pdbx_seq_one_letter_code
_entity_poly.pdbx_strand_id
1 'polypeptide(L)'
;DRTTIVCFIFVLWNLSEILSFSAAGQEFHIYGYLVWTALAYSVLGTWITHKVGHRLVSLNYLQQKLEADFRFSMVRLRETAESVAFYNGAAKEEAFLSNRFMTLLRNTLFIIKKQKQLSWLTNSYAQIAIIFPFVVAVPRYLSQNISLGGLMQIANCFGKVQDAMSYFVDVYASLAEWQSCAERLLSFDKHIAAIEKETEEKSGSLVPVSYTHLR
;
A
#
# COMPACT_ATOMS: atom_id res chain seq x y z
N ASP A 1 13.37 7.86 -11.48
CA ASP A 1 14.53 8.73 -11.79
C ASP A 1 14.20 10.17 -11.49
N ARG A 2 14.89 10.75 -10.47
CA ARG A 2 14.68 12.15 -10.04
C ARG A 2 14.93 13.15 -11.18
N THR A 3 15.92 12.89 -12.02
CA THR A 3 16.26 13.70 -13.18
C THR A 3 15.13 13.73 -14.20
N THR A 4 14.46 12.61 -14.43
CA THR A 4 13.34 12.51 -15.37
C THR A 4 12.17 13.40 -14.93
N ILE A 5 11.81 13.37 -13.64
CA ILE A 5 10.73 14.21 -13.09
C ILE A 5 11.05 15.70 -13.27
N VAL A 6 12.26 16.12 -12.91
CA VAL A 6 12.69 17.52 -13.01
C VAL A 6 12.68 17.99 -14.47
N CYS A 7 13.21 17.19 -15.39
CA CYS A 7 13.20 17.52 -16.81
C CYS A 7 11.77 17.66 -17.36
N PHE A 8 10.88 16.72 -17.05
CA PHE A 8 9.51 16.77 -17.57
C PHE A 8 8.67 17.89 -16.93
N ILE A 9 8.88 18.20 -15.64
CA ILE A 9 8.27 19.38 -15.00
C ILE A 9 8.76 20.67 -15.69
N PHE A 10 10.05 20.76 -15.98
CA PHE A 10 10.63 21.92 -16.68
C PHE A 10 10.06 22.06 -18.10
N VAL A 11 9.93 20.97 -18.83
CA VAL A 11 9.30 20.96 -20.17
C VAL A 11 7.83 21.38 -20.10
N LEU A 12 7.06 20.83 -19.15
CA LEU A 12 5.67 21.23 -18.92
C LEU A 12 5.55 22.70 -18.53
N TRP A 13 6.50 23.22 -17.74
CA TRP A 13 6.54 24.63 -17.36
C TRP A 13 6.77 25.53 -18.57
N ASN A 14 7.71 25.18 -19.46
CA ASN A 14 7.97 25.94 -20.67
C ASN A 14 6.84 25.83 -21.72
N LEU A 15 6.15 24.68 -21.80
CA LEU A 15 4.98 24.55 -22.68
C LEU A 15 3.73 25.20 -22.08
N SER A 16 3.73 25.47 -20.80
CA SER A 16 2.64 26.09 -20.05
C SER A 16 2.82 27.61 -20.07
N GLU A 17 2.65 28.27 -21.25
CA GLU A 17 2.49 29.69 -21.28
C GLU A 17 1.26 30.17 -20.49
N ILE A 18 1.15 31.48 -20.27
CA ILE A 18 0.12 32.12 -19.47
C ILE A 18 -1.29 31.75 -19.99
N LEU A 19 -2.07 31.04 -19.19
CA LEU A 19 -3.48 30.83 -19.45
C LEU A 19 -4.23 32.08 -18.95
N SER A 20 -4.64 32.95 -19.88
CA SER A 20 -5.58 34.02 -19.58
C SER A 20 -7.01 33.41 -19.61
N PHE A 21 -7.57 33.14 -18.45
CA PHE A 21 -8.96 32.73 -18.32
C PHE A 21 -9.78 33.93 -17.83
N SER A 22 -10.68 34.40 -18.67
CA SER A 22 -11.66 35.44 -18.30
C SER A 22 -12.86 34.73 -17.67
N ALA A 23 -12.90 34.63 -16.34
CA ALA A 23 -14.06 34.23 -15.60
C ALA A 23 -14.54 35.38 -14.72
N ALA A 24 -15.78 35.78 -14.87
CA ALA A 24 -16.42 36.84 -14.07
C ALA A 24 -15.73 38.22 -14.10
N GLY A 25 -15.11 38.59 -15.23
CA GLY A 25 -14.56 39.95 -15.41
C GLY A 25 -13.17 40.19 -14.79
N GLN A 26 -12.51 39.13 -14.30
CA GLN A 26 -11.10 39.19 -13.89
C GLN A 26 -10.26 38.26 -14.76
N GLU A 27 -9.15 38.75 -15.28
CA GLU A 27 -8.17 37.97 -16.02
C GLU A 27 -7.20 37.33 -15.01
N PHE A 28 -7.35 36.01 -14.79
CA PHE A 28 -6.41 35.23 -13.99
C PHE A 28 -5.28 34.74 -14.89
N HIS A 29 -4.08 35.22 -14.65
CA HIS A 29 -2.86 34.75 -15.30
C HIS A 29 -2.22 33.67 -14.44
N ILE A 30 -2.46 32.40 -14.75
CA ILE A 30 -1.84 31.26 -14.03
C ILE A 30 -0.65 30.77 -14.84
N TYR A 31 0.56 31.05 -14.36
CA TYR A 31 1.80 30.50 -14.92
C TYR A 31 1.92 29.03 -14.56
N GLY A 32 2.25 28.15 -15.53
CA GLY A 32 2.51 26.76 -15.25
C GLY A 32 1.27 25.90 -14.95
N TYR A 33 0.07 26.31 -15.39
CA TYR A 33 -1.17 25.64 -15.06
C TYR A 33 -1.17 24.13 -15.37
N LEU A 34 -0.44 23.70 -16.42
CA LEU A 34 -0.30 22.27 -16.78
C LEU A 34 0.42 21.47 -15.69
N VAL A 35 1.41 22.08 -15.03
CA VAL A 35 2.13 21.45 -13.91
C VAL A 35 1.20 21.33 -12.69
N TRP A 36 0.48 22.39 -12.36
CA TRP A 36 -0.45 22.40 -11.23
C TRP A 36 -1.59 21.40 -11.42
N THR A 37 -2.15 21.30 -12.64
CA THR A 37 -3.20 20.32 -12.95
C THR A 37 -2.67 18.89 -12.89
N ALA A 38 -1.43 18.62 -13.35
CA ALA A 38 -0.79 17.31 -13.25
C ALA A 38 -0.55 16.92 -11.79
N LEU A 39 -0.05 17.85 -10.97
CA LEU A 39 0.16 17.61 -9.53
C LEU A 39 -1.16 17.37 -8.80
N ALA A 40 -2.17 18.21 -9.02
CA ALA A 40 -3.48 18.06 -8.41
C ALA A 40 -4.11 16.70 -8.77
N TYR A 41 -4.04 16.32 -10.06
CA TYR A 41 -4.53 15.04 -10.53
C TYR A 41 -3.81 13.87 -9.83
N SER A 42 -2.47 13.91 -9.77
CA SER A 42 -1.67 12.85 -9.13
C SER A 42 -1.94 12.74 -7.62
N VAL A 43 -2.03 13.86 -6.92
CA VAL A 43 -2.33 13.89 -5.48
C VAL A 43 -3.73 13.34 -5.19
N LEU A 44 -4.74 13.74 -6.00
CA LEU A 44 -6.11 13.23 -5.88
C LEU A 44 -6.16 11.71 -6.11
N GLY A 45 -5.51 11.22 -7.17
CA GLY A 45 -5.45 9.80 -7.46
C GLY A 45 -4.79 9.00 -6.35
N THR A 46 -3.66 9.47 -5.85
CA THR A 46 -2.95 8.87 -4.72
C THR A 46 -3.82 8.82 -3.46
N TRP A 47 -4.47 9.93 -3.12
CA TRP A 47 -5.31 10.03 -1.93
C TRP A 47 -6.49 9.05 -1.99
N ILE A 48 -7.17 8.96 -3.14
CA ILE A 48 -8.31 8.06 -3.34
C ILE A 48 -7.85 6.61 -3.27
N THR A 49 -6.75 6.26 -3.95
CA THR A 49 -6.17 4.91 -3.96
C THR A 49 -5.75 4.48 -2.54
N HIS A 50 -5.09 5.36 -1.80
CA HIS A 50 -4.70 5.10 -0.42
C HIS A 50 -5.91 4.85 0.50
N LYS A 51 -6.95 5.68 0.39
CA LYS A 51 -8.17 5.54 1.19
C LYS A 51 -8.90 4.22 0.96
N VAL A 52 -8.92 3.72 -0.27
CA VAL A 52 -9.54 2.44 -0.62
C VAL A 52 -8.61 1.27 -0.26
N GLY A 53 -7.31 1.41 -0.54
CA GLY A 53 -6.30 0.37 -0.32
C GLY A 53 -6.03 0.07 1.14
N HIS A 54 -6.10 1.06 2.02
CA HIS A 54 -5.81 0.87 3.45
C HIS A 54 -6.70 -0.21 4.12
N ARG A 55 -7.96 -0.31 3.72
CA ARG A 55 -8.87 -1.36 4.23
C ARG A 55 -8.45 -2.76 3.79
N LEU A 56 -7.75 -2.89 2.66
CA LEU A 56 -7.29 -4.18 2.15
C LEU A 56 -6.16 -4.76 3.03
N VAL A 57 -5.30 -3.90 3.58
CA VAL A 57 -4.20 -4.31 4.47
C VAL A 57 -4.74 -5.03 5.71
N SER A 58 -5.74 -4.46 6.39
CA SER A 58 -6.33 -5.09 7.58
C SER A 58 -7.07 -6.40 7.26
N LEU A 59 -7.72 -6.48 6.10
CA LEU A 59 -8.38 -7.72 5.65
C LEU A 59 -7.35 -8.82 5.33
N ASN A 60 -6.23 -8.47 4.70
CA ASN A 60 -5.15 -9.42 4.40
C ASN A 60 -4.49 -9.94 5.69
N TYR A 61 -4.29 -9.07 6.68
CA TYR A 61 -3.79 -9.49 7.99
C TYR A 61 -4.75 -10.48 8.67
N LEU A 62 -6.06 -10.18 8.65
CA LEU A 62 -7.08 -11.09 9.17
C LEU A 62 -7.10 -12.42 8.40
N GLN A 63 -6.90 -12.38 7.08
CA GLN A 63 -6.81 -13.58 6.24
C GLN A 63 -5.67 -14.50 6.68
N GLN A 64 -4.47 -13.96 6.88
CA GLN A 64 -3.32 -14.73 7.35
C GLN A 64 -3.57 -15.39 8.71
N LYS A 65 -4.23 -14.67 9.62
CA LYS A 65 -4.61 -15.20 10.92
C LYS A 65 -5.60 -16.36 10.79
N LEU A 66 -6.68 -16.17 10.02
CA LEU A 66 -7.70 -17.22 9.81
C LEU A 66 -7.14 -18.46 9.11
N GLU A 67 -6.21 -18.27 8.17
CA GLU A 67 -5.50 -19.38 7.51
C GLU A 67 -4.61 -20.15 8.49
N ALA A 68 -3.87 -19.45 9.34
CA ALA A 68 -3.04 -20.07 10.36
C ALA A 68 -3.89 -20.87 11.35
N ASP A 69 -4.99 -20.31 11.82
CA ASP A 69 -5.94 -20.97 12.74
C ASP A 69 -6.59 -22.21 12.10
N PHE A 70 -6.91 -22.13 10.81
CA PHE A 70 -7.47 -23.28 10.07
C PHE A 70 -6.44 -24.38 9.90
N ARG A 71 -5.21 -24.06 9.47
CA ARG A 71 -4.10 -25.02 9.34
C ARG A 71 -3.79 -25.70 10.68
N PHE A 72 -3.71 -24.94 11.75
CA PHE A 72 -3.51 -25.49 13.10
C PHE A 72 -4.62 -26.48 13.48
N SER A 73 -5.87 -26.15 13.18
CA SER A 73 -7.00 -27.05 13.45
C SER A 73 -6.92 -28.35 12.66
N MET A 74 -6.45 -28.30 11.42
CA MET A 74 -6.25 -29.50 10.59
C MET A 74 -5.10 -30.36 11.10
N VAL A 75 -3.98 -29.75 11.52
CA VAL A 75 -2.85 -30.49 12.11
C VAL A 75 -3.29 -31.19 13.40
N ARG A 76 -4.00 -30.47 14.28
CA ARG A 76 -4.56 -31.01 15.51
C ARG A 76 -5.48 -32.21 15.23
N LEU A 77 -6.38 -32.08 14.25
CA LEU A 77 -7.27 -33.22 13.89
C LEU A 77 -6.46 -34.44 13.42
N ARG A 78 -5.39 -34.23 12.66
CA ARG A 78 -4.50 -35.30 12.21
C ARG A 78 -3.79 -35.98 13.39
N GLU A 79 -3.34 -35.23 14.38
CA GLU A 79 -2.66 -35.74 15.58
C GLU A 79 -3.62 -36.50 16.48
N THR A 80 -4.88 -36.09 16.53
CA THR A 80 -5.90 -36.72 17.40
C THR A 80 -6.85 -37.66 16.65
N ALA A 81 -6.53 -38.05 15.41
CA ALA A 81 -7.41 -38.81 14.52
C ALA A 81 -7.89 -40.14 15.14
N GLU A 82 -7.01 -40.88 15.82
CA GLU A 82 -7.36 -42.12 16.49
C GLU A 82 -8.38 -41.93 17.63
N SER A 83 -8.19 -40.89 18.44
CA SER A 83 -9.11 -40.53 19.52
C SER A 83 -10.47 -40.12 18.98
N VAL A 84 -10.50 -39.32 17.91
CA VAL A 84 -11.73 -38.90 17.25
C VAL A 84 -12.49 -40.09 16.67
N ALA A 85 -11.78 -41.03 16.07
CA ALA A 85 -12.37 -42.26 15.55
C ALA A 85 -12.94 -43.14 16.71
N PHE A 86 -12.20 -43.29 17.79
CA PHE A 86 -12.61 -44.08 18.94
C PHE A 86 -13.90 -43.58 19.60
N TYR A 87 -14.04 -42.24 19.73
CA TYR A 87 -15.23 -41.60 20.30
C TYR A 87 -16.32 -41.31 19.27
N ASN A 88 -16.17 -41.79 18.02
CA ASN A 88 -17.10 -41.53 16.90
C ASN A 88 -17.42 -40.06 16.71
N GLY A 89 -16.39 -39.19 16.92
CA GLY A 89 -16.49 -37.74 16.91
C GLY A 89 -16.34 -37.07 15.52
N ALA A 90 -16.22 -37.85 14.45
CA ALA A 90 -15.90 -37.35 13.10
C ALA A 90 -16.87 -36.25 12.61
N ALA A 91 -18.18 -36.43 12.79
CA ALA A 91 -19.19 -35.48 12.36
C ALA A 91 -19.08 -34.12 13.10
N LYS A 92 -18.66 -34.15 14.38
CA LYS A 92 -18.48 -32.93 15.19
C LYS A 92 -17.24 -32.16 14.77
N GLU A 93 -16.14 -32.85 14.48
CA GLU A 93 -14.90 -32.22 13.96
C GLU A 93 -15.10 -31.69 12.55
N GLU A 94 -15.84 -32.38 11.69
CA GLU A 94 -16.21 -31.90 10.37
C GLU A 94 -17.01 -30.58 10.45
N ALA A 95 -18.03 -30.53 11.30
CA ALA A 95 -18.81 -29.29 11.52
C ALA A 95 -17.95 -28.14 12.04
N PHE A 96 -17.02 -28.43 12.95
CA PHE A 96 -16.09 -27.42 13.49
C PHE A 96 -15.13 -26.86 12.41
N LEU A 97 -14.51 -27.74 11.63
CA LEU A 97 -13.63 -27.33 10.53
C LEU A 97 -14.39 -26.61 9.43
N SER A 98 -15.58 -27.07 9.09
CA SER A 98 -16.46 -26.42 8.12
C SER A 98 -16.80 -24.98 8.53
N ASN A 99 -17.13 -24.75 9.80
CA ASN A 99 -17.39 -23.39 10.30
C ASN A 99 -16.15 -22.47 10.21
N ARG A 100 -14.97 -23.00 10.56
CA ARG A 100 -13.71 -22.24 10.42
C ARG A 100 -13.41 -21.94 8.96
N PHE A 101 -13.57 -22.91 8.08
CA PHE A 101 -13.41 -22.75 6.64
C PHE A 101 -14.38 -21.71 6.06
N MET A 102 -15.65 -21.74 6.47
CA MET A 102 -16.64 -20.75 6.04
C MET A 102 -16.29 -19.34 6.49
N THR A 103 -15.72 -19.17 7.67
CA THR A 103 -15.26 -17.87 8.17
C THR A 103 -14.10 -17.34 7.31
N LEU A 104 -13.12 -18.19 6.99
CA LEU A 104 -12.02 -17.91 6.09
C LEU A 104 -12.54 -17.54 4.70
N LEU A 105 -13.46 -18.32 4.14
CA LEU A 105 -14.04 -18.08 2.83
C LEU A 105 -14.77 -16.73 2.75
N ARG A 106 -15.55 -16.37 3.77
CA ARG A 106 -16.22 -15.07 3.85
C ARG A 106 -15.23 -13.92 3.81
N ASN A 107 -14.13 -14.00 4.57
CA ASN A 107 -13.10 -12.98 4.55
C ASN A 107 -12.43 -12.89 3.17
N THR A 108 -12.13 -14.02 2.52
CA THR A 108 -11.59 -14.08 1.15
C THR A 108 -12.53 -13.38 0.16
N LEU A 109 -13.83 -13.63 0.25
CA LEU A 109 -14.81 -12.95 -0.62
C LEU A 109 -14.85 -11.43 -0.37
N PHE A 110 -14.69 -10.98 0.88
CA PHE A 110 -14.57 -9.56 1.19
C PHE A 110 -13.29 -8.94 0.60
N ILE A 111 -12.17 -9.64 0.65
CA ILE A 111 -10.91 -9.23 0.03
C ILE A 111 -11.10 -9.09 -1.49
N ILE A 112 -11.64 -10.10 -2.16
CA ILE A 112 -11.91 -10.08 -3.60
C ILE A 112 -12.81 -8.90 -3.98
N LYS A 113 -13.87 -8.65 -3.21
CA LYS A 113 -14.78 -7.51 -3.45
C LYS A 113 -14.05 -6.17 -3.32
N LYS A 114 -13.20 -6.02 -2.30
CA LYS A 114 -12.41 -4.79 -2.09
C LYS A 114 -11.32 -4.62 -3.14
N GLN A 115 -10.65 -5.69 -3.52
CA GLN A 115 -9.66 -5.69 -4.58
C GLN A 115 -10.27 -5.35 -5.94
N LYS A 116 -11.45 -5.87 -6.24
CA LYS A 116 -12.22 -5.49 -7.43
C LYS A 116 -12.57 -4.00 -7.44
N GLN A 117 -13.02 -3.45 -6.31
CA GLN A 117 -13.31 -2.01 -6.19
C GLN A 117 -12.05 -1.18 -6.43
N LEU A 118 -10.92 -1.57 -5.84
CA LEU A 118 -9.63 -0.91 -6.03
C LEU A 118 -9.18 -0.97 -7.48
N SER A 119 -9.19 -2.16 -8.11
CA SER A 119 -8.79 -2.33 -9.51
C SER A 119 -9.67 -1.52 -10.46
N TRP A 120 -10.97 -1.47 -10.21
CA TRP A 120 -11.89 -0.67 -11.03
C TRP A 120 -11.58 0.82 -10.93
N LEU A 121 -11.31 1.29 -9.73
CA LEU A 121 -10.95 2.69 -9.47
C LEU A 121 -9.61 3.06 -10.12
N THR A 122 -8.57 2.23 -9.92
CA THR A 122 -7.25 2.49 -10.49
C THR A 122 -7.24 2.44 -12.02
N ASN A 123 -7.96 1.47 -12.61
CA ASN A 123 -8.08 1.39 -14.07
C ASN A 123 -8.87 2.57 -14.65
N SER A 124 -9.98 2.97 -14.00
CA SER A 124 -10.74 4.16 -14.44
C SER A 124 -9.89 5.43 -14.34
N TYR A 125 -9.15 5.58 -13.26
CA TYR A 125 -8.22 6.69 -13.08
C TYR A 125 -7.15 6.70 -14.18
N ALA A 126 -6.54 5.56 -14.49
CA ALA A 126 -5.54 5.45 -15.55
C ALA A 126 -6.12 5.79 -16.95
N GLN A 127 -7.35 5.39 -17.25
CA GLN A 127 -8.01 5.75 -18.51
C GLN A 127 -8.32 7.25 -18.61
N ILE A 128 -8.79 7.85 -17.51
CA ILE A 128 -9.03 9.30 -17.46
C ILE A 128 -7.73 10.07 -17.64
N ALA A 129 -6.62 9.58 -17.08
CA ALA A 129 -5.30 10.19 -17.19
C ALA A 129 -4.80 10.35 -18.62
N ILE A 130 -5.17 9.45 -19.52
CA ILE A 130 -4.81 9.54 -20.94
C ILE A 130 -5.55 10.70 -21.63
N ILE A 131 -6.82 10.90 -21.29
CA ILE A 131 -7.70 11.90 -21.94
C ILE A 131 -7.50 13.28 -21.30
N PHE A 132 -7.21 13.34 -20.01
CA PHE A 132 -7.16 14.56 -19.22
C PHE A 132 -6.23 15.67 -19.80
N PRO A 133 -4.97 15.36 -20.18
CA PRO A 133 -4.09 16.41 -20.75
C PRO A 133 -4.60 16.96 -22.07
N PHE A 134 -5.31 16.14 -22.88
CA PHE A 134 -5.94 16.63 -24.10
C PHE A 134 -7.06 17.63 -23.79
N VAL A 135 -7.96 17.29 -22.84
CA VAL A 135 -9.05 18.18 -22.44
C VAL A 135 -8.52 19.53 -21.93
N VAL A 136 -7.43 19.49 -21.16
CA VAL A 136 -6.80 20.71 -20.59
C VAL A 136 -6.07 21.53 -21.67
N ALA A 137 -5.50 20.89 -22.69
CA ALA A 137 -4.72 21.56 -23.74
C ALA A 137 -5.54 21.95 -25.00
N VAL A 138 -6.72 21.34 -25.23
CA VAL A 138 -7.61 21.61 -26.38
C VAL A 138 -7.96 23.09 -26.54
N PRO A 139 -8.32 23.88 -25.52
CA PRO A 139 -8.63 25.29 -25.70
C PRO A 139 -7.49 26.07 -26.36
N ARG A 140 -6.23 25.76 -26.03
CA ARG A 140 -5.05 26.38 -26.64
C ARG A 140 -4.75 25.92 -28.05
N TYR A 141 -5.07 24.63 -28.34
CA TYR A 141 -4.95 24.11 -29.70
C TYR A 141 -5.98 24.78 -30.64
N LEU A 142 -7.21 24.95 -30.18
CA LEU A 142 -8.26 25.62 -30.95
C LEU A 142 -7.98 27.10 -31.18
N SER A 143 -7.31 27.77 -30.25
CA SER A 143 -6.84 29.17 -30.40
C SER A 143 -5.59 29.29 -31.25
N GLN A 144 -5.11 28.20 -31.90
CA GLN A 144 -3.91 28.14 -32.74
C GLN A 144 -2.59 28.54 -32.03
N ASN A 145 -2.59 28.62 -30.72
CA ASN A 145 -1.41 28.93 -29.92
C ASN A 145 -0.43 27.76 -29.77
N ILE A 146 -0.91 26.52 -30.04
CA ILE A 146 -0.10 25.29 -29.93
C ILE A 146 -0.29 24.46 -31.19
N SER A 147 0.82 23.91 -31.73
CA SER A 147 0.76 22.90 -32.81
C SER A 147 0.27 21.54 -32.32
N LEU A 148 -0.15 20.68 -33.25
CA LEU A 148 -0.50 19.29 -32.90
C LEU A 148 0.66 18.56 -32.22
N GLY A 149 1.90 18.80 -32.64
CA GLY A 149 3.10 18.26 -32.01
C GLY A 149 3.25 18.72 -30.56
N GLY A 150 2.97 20.00 -30.27
CA GLY A 150 2.98 20.53 -28.91
C GLY A 150 1.90 19.88 -28.02
N LEU A 151 0.70 19.64 -28.58
CA LEU A 151 -0.37 18.93 -27.87
C LEU A 151 0.04 17.50 -27.49
N MET A 152 0.65 16.76 -28.42
CA MET A 152 1.17 15.41 -28.17
C MET A 152 2.31 15.41 -27.15
N GLN A 153 3.17 16.41 -27.19
CA GLN A 153 4.26 16.57 -26.23
C GLN A 153 3.72 16.82 -24.81
N ILE A 154 2.69 17.67 -24.66
CA ILE A 154 2.02 17.90 -23.38
C ILE A 154 1.45 16.58 -22.82
N ALA A 155 0.75 15.80 -23.65
CA ALA A 155 0.18 14.53 -23.23
C ALA A 155 1.26 13.53 -22.77
N ASN A 156 2.37 13.43 -23.51
CA ASN A 156 3.49 12.58 -23.15
C ASN A 156 4.18 13.01 -21.84
N CYS A 157 4.43 14.31 -21.69
CA CYS A 157 5.04 14.86 -20.47
C CYS A 157 4.13 14.65 -19.25
N PHE A 158 2.83 14.84 -19.41
CA PHE A 158 1.85 14.59 -18.36
C PHE A 158 1.85 13.12 -17.92
N GLY A 159 1.84 12.18 -18.87
CA GLY A 159 1.96 10.75 -18.59
C GLY A 159 3.24 10.41 -17.81
N LYS A 160 4.38 10.94 -18.22
CA LYS A 160 5.66 10.73 -17.52
C LYS A 160 5.68 11.27 -16.09
N VAL A 161 5.11 12.44 -15.86
CA VAL A 161 4.97 13.00 -14.50
C VAL A 161 4.05 12.12 -13.65
N GLN A 162 2.94 11.68 -14.22
CA GLN A 162 2.00 10.79 -13.54
C GLN A 162 2.64 9.44 -13.19
N ASP A 163 3.34 8.78 -14.14
CA ASP A 163 4.05 7.52 -13.89
C ASP A 163 5.07 7.68 -12.76
N ALA A 164 5.83 8.78 -12.78
CA ALA A 164 6.80 9.08 -11.75
C ALA A 164 6.17 9.31 -10.37
N MET A 165 5.00 9.95 -10.31
CA MET A 165 4.24 10.15 -9.06
C MET A 165 3.62 8.84 -8.55
N SER A 166 3.09 8.01 -9.44
CA SER A 166 2.56 6.69 -9.10
C SER A 166 3.66 5.78 -8.52
N TYR A 167 4.86 5.84 -9.10
CA TYR A 167 6.02 5.10 -8.58
C TYR A 167 6.35 5.46 -7.11
N PHE A 168 6.20 6.73 -6.73
CA PHE A 168 6.41 7.15 -5.33
C PHE A 168 5.45 6.45 -4.36
N VAL A 169 4.21 6.22 -4.79
CA VAL A 169 3.19 5.54 -3.97
C VAL A 169 3.53 4.07 -3.79
N ASP A 170 3.96 3.41 -4.87
CA ASP A 170 4.32 1.99 -4.86
C ASP A 170 5.58 1.75 -4.02
N VAL A 171 6.58 2.61 -4.15
CA VAL A 171 7.82 2.55 -3.34
C VAL A 171 7.53 2.85 -1.87
N TYR A 172 6.57 3.73 -1.57
CA TYR A 172 6.21 4.03 -0.19
C TYR A 172 5.65 2.80 0.55
N ALA A 173 4.85 1.98 -0.12
CA ALA A 173 4.36 0.72 0.45
C ALA A 173 5.51 -0.24 0.78
N SER A 174 6.45 -0.40 -0.15
CA SER A 174 7.65 -1.23 0.06
C SER A 174 8.58 -0.67 1.14
N LEU A 175 8.69 0.67 1.24
CA LEU A 175 9.42 1.32 2.33
C LEU A 175 8.79 1.07 3.70
N ALA A 176 7.45 1.09 3.79
CA ALA A 176 6.73 0.80 5.02
C ALA A 176 6.94 -0.66 5.47
N GLU A 177 6.95 -1.61 4.54
CA GLU A 177 7.28 -3.01 4.82
C GLU A 177 8.74 -3.17 5.28
N TRP A 178 9.67 -2.50 4.61
CA TRP A 178 11.07 -2.48 4.99
C TRP A 178 11.26 -1.88 6.39
N GLN A 179 10.61 -0.75 6.68
CA GLN A 179 10.66 -0.11 7.99
C GLN A 179 10.13 -1.05 9.09
N SER A 180 9.01 -1.73 8.85
CA SER A 180 8.45 -2.71 9.79
C SER A 180 9.40 -3.88 10.06
N CYS A 181 10.16 -4.33 9.04
CA CYS A 181 11.18 -5.37 9.19
C CYS A 181 12.39 -4.84 10.00
N ALA A 182 12.85 -3.62 9.70
CA ALA A 182 13.94 -2.97 10.40
C ALA A 182 13.59 -2.71 11.88
N GLU A 183 12.37 -2.26 12.18
CA GLU A 183 11.91 -2.05 13.55
C GLU A 183 11.87 -3.35 14.37
N ARG A 184 11.51 -4.47 13.76
CA ARG A 184 11.59 -5.80 14.42
C ARG A 184 13.03 -6.18 14.76
N LEU A 185 13.97 -5.96 13.84
CA LEU A 185 15.38 -6.24 14.09
C LEU A 185 15.95 -5.32 15.19
N LEU A 186 15.62 -4.03 15.14
CA LEU A 186 16.04 -3.08 16.17
C LEU A 186 15.44 -3.39 17.54
N SER A 187 14.18 -3.84 17.59
CA SER A 187 13.56 -4.26 18.85
C SER A 187 14.20 -5.52 19.41
N PHE A 188 14.59 -6.47 18.56
CA PHE A 188 15.29 -7.68 18.94
C PHE A 188 16.69 -7.34 19.50
N ASP A 189 17.45 -6.49 18.83
CA ASP A 189 18.77 -6.02 19.27
C ASP A 189 18.69 -5.30 20.63
N LYS A 190 17.71 -4.42 20.80
CA LYS A 190 17.44 -3.75 22.09
C LYS A 190 17.13 -4.74 23.21
N HIS A 191 16.38 -5.81 22.93
CA HIS A 191 16.06 -6.82 23.93
C HIS A 191 17.31 -7.65 24.31
N ILE A 192 18.17 -7.98 23.34
CA ILE A 192 19.45 -8.65 23.62
C ILE A 192 20.32 -7.75 24.51
N ALA A 193 20.51 -6.50 24.13
CA ALA A 193 21.32 -5.56 24.92
C ALA A 193 20.75 -5.34 26.34
N ALA A 194 19.43 -5.37 26.50
CA ALA A 194 18.79 -5.30 27.82
C ALA A 194 19.08 -6.55 28.66
N ILE A 195 19.00 -7.74 28.06
CA ILE A 195 19.30 -9.01 28.75
C ILE A 195 20.79 -9.10 29.12
N GLU A 196 21.69 -8.67 28.24
CA GLU A 196 23.13 -8.63 28.52
C GLU A 196 23.40 -7.73 29.72
N LYS A 197 22.80 -6.54 29.78
CA LYS A 197 22.94 -5.62 30.92
C LYS A 197 22.38 -6.19 32.22
N GLU A 198 21.23 -6.86 32.17
CA GLU A 198 20.64 -7.54 33.32
C GLU A 198 21.52 -8.72 33.80
N THR A 199 22.18 -9.41 32.86
CA THR A 199 23.07 -10.51 33.16
C THR A 199 24.38 -10.03 33.78
N GLU A 200 24.94 -8.91 33.31
CA GLU A 200 26.10 -8.25 33.93
C GLU A 200 25.80 -7.75 35.34
N GLU A 201 24.65 -7.10 35.57
CA GLU A 201 24.21 -6.64 36.90
C GLU A 201 24.00 -7.84 37.86
N LYS A 202 23.43 -8.95 37.40
CA LYS A 202 23.21 -10.16 38.21
C LYS A 202 24.49 -10.97 38.41
N SER A 203 25.45 -10.93 37.49
CA SER A 203 26.74 -11.58 37.62
C SER A 203 27.60 -10.96 38.74
N GLY A 204 27.36 -9.68 39.04
CA GLY A 204 27.99 -9.02 40.21
C GLY A 204 27.41 -9.44 41.57
N SER A 205 26.30 -10.18 41.61
CA SER A 205 25.61 -10.62 42.85
C SER A 205 25.46 -12.13 42.94
N LEU A 206 26.39 -12.91 42.42
CA LEU A 206 26.44 -14.35 42.63
C LEU A 206 26.74 -14.66 44.09
N VAL A 207 25.68 -14.84 44.90
CA VAL A 207 25.77 -15.44 46.23
C VAL A 207 26.03 -16.93 46.04
N PRO A 208 27.15 -17.49 46.50
CA PRO A 208 27.37 -18.94 46.40
C PRO A 208 26.31 -19.67 47.21
N VAL A 209 25.45 -20.41 46.53
CA VAL A 209 24.47 -21.31 47.20
C VAL A 209 25.27 -22.46 47.79
N SER A 210 25.46 -22.41 49.10
CA SER A 210 26.04 -23.53 49.86
C SER A 210 25.06 -24.72 49.80
N TYR A 211 25.43 -25.77 49.10
CA TYR A 211 24.74 -27.05 49.14
C TYR A 211 24.99 -27.73 50.49
N THR A 212 24.27 -27.32 51.50
CA THR A 212 24.14 -28.07 52.75
C THR A 212 22.73 -28.59 52.79
N HIS A 213 22.53 -29.81 52.37
CA HIS A 213 21.60 -30.81 52.90
C HIS A 213 21.30 -31.92 51.86
N LEU A 214 22.26 -32.88 51.78
CA LEU A 214 21.89 -34.26 51.46
C LEU A 214 22.32 -35.06 52.69
N ARG A 215 21.34 -35.37 53.54
CA ARG A 215 21.33 -36.52 54.39
C ARG A 215 19.96 -37.19 54.31
#